data_63493074831daba2b6ef0a77d39af88d
#
_entry.id   63493074831daba2b6ef0a77d39af88d
#
_cell.length_a   1.000
_cell.length_b   1.000
_cell.length_c   1.000
_cell.angle_alpha   90.00
_cell.angle_beta   90.00
_cell.angle_gamma   90.00
#
_symmetry.space_group_name_H-M   'P 1'
#
loop_
_entity.id
_entity.type
_entity.pdbx_description
1 polymer ?
#
loop_
_entity_poly.entity_id
_entity_poly.type
_entity_poly.pdbx_seq_one_letter_code
_entity_poly.pdbx_strand_id
1 'polypeptide(L)'
;SIDASTRRVEARPFKGTAARHDDAKRDLQSALTLQNCVKSRAENLMIADLLRNDLSRSCVLGSVNVTELCALESFATVHQLVTTVEGTASTSTVDVVKNAFPPGSMTGAPKRRTCEILDDLEGRARGCYAGALGFFGFDGSADLNVIIRTAVLSGLHTKPRLDVAAGGALTALSDTEEEWNEVVLKARAVADALVEGGVREEALVDDAVVAAR
;
A
#
# COMPACT_ATOMS: atom_id res chain seq x y z
N SER A 1 12.39 3.40 -2.81
CA SER A 1 13.83 3.12 -2.95
C SER A 1 14.69 4.32 -2.64
N ILE A 2 15.95 4.09 -2.28
CA ILE A 2 16.96 5.13 -2.05
C ILE A 2 18.24 4.68 -2.73
N ASP A 3 18.75 5.50 -3.64
CA ASP A 3 20.02 5.29 -4.32
C ASP A 3 21.14 6.00 -3.53
N ALA A 4 22.17 5.25 -3.14
CA ALA A 4 23.26 5.76 -2.32
C ALA A 4 24.16 6.77 -3.06
N SER A 5 24.40 6.55 -4.35
CA SER A 5 25.33 7.35 -5.15
C SER A 5 24.77 8.72 -5.50
N THR A 6 23.52 8.78 -5.86
CA THR A 6 22.81 10.02 -6.24
C THR A 6 22.04 10.65 -5.09
N ARG A 7 21.85 9.92 -3.99
CA ARG A 7 20.96 10.26 -2.88
C ARG A 7 19.50 10.45 -3.30
N ARG A 8 19.11 9.93 -4.48
CA ARG A 8 17.74 9.97 -4.96
C ARG A 8 16.87 9.08 -4.09
N VAL A 9 15.80 9.66 -3.60
CA VAL A 9 14.70 8.96 -2.93
C VAL A 9 13.56 8.88 -3.92
N GLU A 10 12.97 7.71 -4.07
CA GLU A 10 11.82 7.48 -4.92
C GLU A 10 10.74 6.72 -4.14
N ALA A 11 9.50 7.18 -4.24
CA ALA A 11 8.33 6.47 -3.74
C ALA A 11 7.29 6.36 -4.85
N ARG A 12 6.76 5.14 -5.07
CA ARG A 12 5.81 4.84 -6.15
C ARG A 12 4.51 4.26 -5.59
N PRO A 13 3.65 5.12 -5.01
CA PRO A 13 2.32 4.68 -4.59
C PRO A 13 1.44 4.40 -5.79
N PHE A 14 0.55 3.43 -5.62
CA PHE A 14 -0.50 3.14 -6.59
C PHE A 14 -1.87 3.14 -5.92
N LYS A 15 -2.86 3.60 -6.66
CA LYS A 15 -4.27 3.55 -6.31
C LYS A 15 -5.11 3.35 -7.56
N GLY A 16 -6.12 2.51 -7.45
CA GLY A 16 -6.90 2.08 -8.59
C GLY A 16 -6.25 0.90 -9.32
N THR A 17 -7.05 -0.13 -9.52
CA THR A 17 -6.63 -1.36 -10.18
C THR A 17 -7.78 -1.83 -11.08
N ALA A 18 -7.46 -2.27 -12.29
CA ALA A 18 -8.40 -2.88 -13.22
C ALA A 18 -7.81 -4.17 -13.77
N ALA A 19 -8.66 -5.13 -14.06
CA ALA A 19 -8.24 -6.43 -14.59
C ALA A 19 -7.73 -6.30 -16.05
N ARG A 20 -6.75 -7.14 -16.39
CA ARG A 20 -6.35 -7.40 -17.77
C ARG A 20 -7.34 -8.34 -18.45
N HIS A 21 -7.44 -8.25 -19.74
CA HIS A 21 -8.29 -9.13 -20.57
C HIS A 21 -7.52 -9.62 -21.77
N ASP A 22 -7.77 -10.88 -22.20
CA ASP A 22 -7.17 -11.44 -23.39
C ASP A 22 -7.68 -10.75 -24.68
N ASP A 23 -8.92 -10.27 -24.68
CA ASP A 23 -9.48 -9.47 -25.75
C ASP A 23 -8.92 -8.04 -25.71
N ALA A 24 -8.19 -7.62 -26.75
CA ALA A 24 -7.51 -6.35 -26.81
C ALA A 24 -8.45 -5.13 -26.67
N LYS A 25 -9.71 -5.23 -27.12
CA LYS A 25 -10.67 -4.12 -27.00
C LYS A 25 -11.16 -3.98 -25.56
N ARG A 26 -11.44 -5.10 -24.90
CA ARG A 26 -11.84 -5.13 -23.49
C ARG A 26 -10.68 -4.69 -22.59
N ASP A 27 -9.46 -5.10 -22.89
CA ASP A 27 -8.25 -4.70 -22.16
C ASP A 27 -8.04 -3.18 -22.23
N LEU A 28 -8.12 -2.62 -23.45
CA LEU A 28 -8.04 -1.17 -23.65
C LEU A 28 -9.19 -0.43 -22.93
N GLN A 29 -10.42 -0.93 -23.02
CA GLN A 29 -11.56 -0.34 -22.32
C GLN A 29 -11.38 -0.35 -20.80
N SER A 30 -10.87 -1.45 -20.23
CA SER A 30 -10.54 -1.58 -18.82
C SER A 30 -9.50 -0.54 -18.39
N ALA A 31 -8.43 -0.40 -19.16
CA ALA A 31 -7.38 0.59 -18.95
C ALA A 31 -7.89 2.03 -18.98
N LEU A 32 -8.66 2.39 -20.02
CA LEU A 32 -9.24 3.73 -20.18
C LEU A 32 -10.27 4.06 -19.09
N THR A 33 -11.07 3.08 -18.67
CA THR A 33 -12.02 3.24 -17.57
C THR A 33 -11.30 3.57 -16.28
N LEU A 34 -10.23 2.83 -15.97
CA LEU A 34 -9.38 3.10 -14.82
C LEU A 34 -8.74 4.49 -14.90
N GLN A 35 -8.15 4.83 -16.04
CA GLN A 35 -7.47 6.10 -16.24
C GLN A 35 -8.39 7.31 -16.02
N ASN A 36 -9.68 7.17 -16.32
CA ASN A 36 -10.69 8.21 -16.18
C ASN A 36 -11.48 8.11 -14.86
N CYS A 37 -11.19 7.14 -14.00
CA CYS A 37 -11.89 6.96 -12.73
C CYS A 37 -11.57 8.11 -11.77
N VAL A 38 -12.58 8.95 -11.49
CA VAL A 38 -12.44 10.14 -10.63
C VAL A 38 -12.04 9.75 -9.21
N LYS A 39 -12.67 8.71 -8.62
CA LYS A 39 -12.35 8.21 -7.27
C LYS A 39 -10.89 7.78 -7.19
N SER A 40 -10.44 6.89 -8.07
CA SER A 40 -9.06 6.37 -8.08
C SER A 40 -8.02 7.48 -8.26
N ARG A 41 -8.30 8.46 -9.11
CA ARG A 41 -7.42 9.61 -9.32
C ARG A 41 -7.35 10.52 -8.09
N ALA A 42 -8.49 10.79 -7.44
CA ALA A 42 -8.55 11.59 -6.22
C ALA A 42 -7.78 10.92 -5.06
N GLU A 43 -7.95 9.61 -4.87
CA GLU A 43 -7.21 8.85 -3.87
C GLU A 43 -5.69 8.86 -4.17
N ASN A 44 -5.31 8.68 -5.43
CA ASN A 44 -3.91 8.70 -5.84
C ASN A 44 -3.26 10.07 -5.57
N LEU A 45 -3.96 11.16 -5.92
CA LEU A 45 -3.51 12.53 -5.66
C LEU A 45 -3.33 12.79 -4.16
N MET A 46 -4.26 12.34 -3.31
CA MET A 46 -4.16 12.46 -1.86
C MET A 46 -2.91 11.75 -1.32
N ILE A 47 -2.62 10.55 -1.79
CA ILE A 47 -1.43 9.80 -1.36
C ILE A 47 -0.15 10.44 -1.89
N ALA A 48 -0.14 10.98 -3.10
CA ALA A 48 0.99 11.73 -3.65
C ALA A 48 1.32 12.94 -2.77
N ASP A 49 0.32 13.69 -2.33
CA ASP A 49 0.52 14.85 -1.45
C ASP A 49 1.04 14.46 -0.06
N LEU A 50 0.52 13.39 0.52
CA LEU A 50 1.04 12.85 1.78
C LEU A 50 2.52 12.45 1.66
N LEU A 51 2.89 11.74 0.59
CA LEU A 51 4.27 11.34 0.33
C LEU A 51 5.19 12.54 0.08
N ARG A 52 4.71 13.54 -0.65
CA ARG A 52 5.44 14.79 -0.81
C ARG A 52 5.78 15.42 0.55
N ASN A 53 4.80 15.49 1.44
CA ASN A 53 4.98 16.02 2.79
C ASN A 53 5.99 15.16 3.58
N ASP A 54 5.86 13.85 3.56
CA ASP A 54 6.74 12.93 4.28
C ASP A 54 8.19 13.05 3.81
N LEU A 55 8.42 13.03 2.49
CA LEU A 55 9.75 13.13 1.91
C LEU A 55 10.39 14.52 2.12
N SER A 56 9.59 15.58 2.08
CA SER A 56 10.10 16.95 2.27
C SER A 56 10.77 17.18 3.64
N ARG A 57 10.45 16.34 4.64
CA ARG A 57 11.07 16.38 5.98
C ARG A 57 12.50 15.86 5.99
N SER A 58 12.92 15.11 4.97
CA SER A 58 14.22 14.43 4.91
C SER A 58 14.97 14.71 3.60
N CYS A 59 14.39 15.48 2.71
CA CYS A 59 14.99 15.83 1.43
C CYS A 59 15.44 17.29 1.40
N VAL A 60 16.32 17.60 0.48
CA VAL A 60 16.76 18.96 0.19
C VAL A 60 15.53 19.81 -0.19
N LEU A 61 15.47 21.02 0.37
CA LEU A 61 14.37 21.96 0.11
C LEU A 61 14.20 22.21 -1.39
N GLY A 62 12.98 22.03 -1.88
CA GLY A 62 12.65 22.20 -3.30
C GLY A 62 13.02 21.02 -4.21
N SER A 63 13.64 19.94 -3.69
CA SER A 63 13.99 18.75 -4.50
C SER A 63 12.84 17.75 -4.63
N VAL A 64 11.82 17.84 -3.78
CA VAL A 64 10.70 16.88 -3.82
C VAL A 64 9.72 17.25 -4.92
N ASN A 65 9.58 16.37 -5.90
CA ASN A 65 8.76 16.57 -7.09
C ASN A 65 7.91 15.32 -7.36
N VAL A 66 6.74 15.55 -7.97
CA VAL A 66 5.93 14.48 -8.56
C VAL A 66 6.33 14.41 -10.04
N THR A 67 7.11 13.40 -10.41
CA THR A 67 7.63 13.23 -11.76
C THR A 67 6.60 12.58 -12.69
N GLU A 68 5.75 11.73 -12.12
CA GLU A 68 4.61 11.13 -12.82
C GLU A 68 3.39 11.12 -11.91
N LEU A 69 2.25 11.58 -12.40
CA LEU A 69 1.00 11.64 -11.65
C LEU A 69 -0.07 10.78 -12.32
N CYS A 70 -0.57 9.76 -11.60
CA CYS A 70 -1.60 8.84 -12.08
C CYS A 70 -1.26 8.24 -13.46
N ALA A 71 -0.01 7.86 -13.65
CA ALA A 71 0.40 7.15 -14.86
C ALA A 71 -0.26 5.77 -14.90
N LEU A 72 -0.78 5.39 -16.07
CA LEU A 72 -1.34 4.06 -16.27
C LEU A 72 -0.20 3.07 -16.54
N GLU A 73 0.00 2.14 -15.64
CA GLU A 73 0.95 1.04 -15.80
C GLU A 73 0.22 -0.29 -15.98
N SER A 74 0.68 -1.07 -16.96
CA SER A 74 0.12 -2.40 -17.24
C SER A 74 1.08 -3.49 -16.81
N PHE A 75 0.60 -4.32 -15.90
CA PHE A 75 1.29 -5.52 -15.43
C PHE A 75 0.71 -6.78 -16.08
N ALA A 76 1.23 -7.94 -15.77
CA ALA A 76 0.77 -9.19 -16.38
C ALA A 76 -0.74 -9.45 -16.13
N THR A 77 -1.24 -9.15 -14.95
CA THR A 77 -2.62 -9.47 -14.53
C THR A 77 -3.51 -8.25 -14.30
N VAL A 78 -2.94 -7.05 -14.17
CA VAL A 78 -3.69 -5.84 -13.83
C VAL A 78 -3.14 -4.60 -14.53
N HIS A 79 -4.01 -3.60 -14.69
CA HIS A 79 -3.64 -2.20 -14.91
C HIS A 79 -3.69 -1.46 -13.58
N GLN A 80 -2.77 -0.53 -13.34
CA GLN A 80 -2.74 0.30 -12.13
C GLN A 80 -2.46 1.75 -12.46
N LEU A 81 -2.98 2.67 -11.63
CA LEU A 81 -2.56 4.07 -11.65
C LEU A 81 -1.44 4.25 -10.64
N VAL A 82 -0.26 4.59 -11.14
CA VAL A 82 0.96 4.79 -10.35
C VAL A 82 1.33 6.26 -10.34
N THR A 83 1.74 6.77 -9.21
CA THR A 83 2.35 8.10 -9.10
C THR A 83 3.79 7.95 -8.65
N THR A 84 4.72 8.69 -9.24
CA THR A 84 6.12 8.70 -8.84
C THR A 84 6.45 10.02 -8.15
N VAL A 85 6.91 9.91 -6.89
CA VAL A 85 7.38 11.06 -6.10
C VAL A 85 8.85 10.86 -5.82
N GLU A 86 9.65 11.86 -6.16
CA GLU A 86 11.10 11.81 -6.02
C GLU A 86 11.63 12.99 -5.20
N GLY A 87 12.82 12.81 -4.64
CA GLY A 87 13.55 13.85 -3.95
C GLY A 87 15.01 13.50 -3.76
N THR A 88 15.82 14.46 -3.31
CA THR A 88 17.23 14.23 -2.95
C THR A 88 17.37 14.22 -1.44
N ALA A 89 17.80 13.11 -0.85
CA ALA A 89 17.94 12.98 0.60
C ALA A 89 18.97 13.98 1.15
N SER A 90 18.59 14.70 2.19
CA SER A 90 19.47 15.59 2.98
C SER A 90 19.92 14.95 4.31
N THR A 91 19.27 13.88 4.72
CA THR A 91 19.51 13.13 5.95
C THR A 91 19.98 11.70 5.65
N SER A 92 20.24 10.90 6.68
CA SER A 92 20.59 9.48 6.49
C SER A 92 19.42 8.70 5.89
N THR A 93 19.72 7.59 5.20
CA THR A 93 18.71 6.68 4.65
C THR A 93 17.72 6.20 5.70
N VAL A 94 18.21 5.90 6.91
CA VAL A 94 17.36 5.49 8.04
C VAL A 94 16.39 6.60 8.46
N ASP A 95 16.87 7.86 8.50
CA ASP A 95 16.02 9.01 8.85
C ASP A 95 14.96 9.28 7.78
N VAL A 96 15.31 9.12 6.49
CA VAL A 96 14.32 9.21 5.39
C VAL A 96 13.20 8.21 5.62
N VAL A 97 13.53 6.95 5.86
CA VAL A 97 12.53 5.89 6.10
C VAL A 97 11.73 6.17 7.37
N LYS A 98 12.39 6.55 8.46
CA LYS A 98 11.74 6.88 9.74
C LYS A 98 10.73 8.03 9.61
N ASN A 99 11.03 9.06 8.82
CA ASN A 99 10.14 10.21 8.61
C ASN A 99 9.00 9.90 7.64
N ALA A 100 9.21 8.99 6.68
CA ALA A 100 8.17 8.54 5.77
C ALA A 100 7.22 7.50 6.40
N PHE A 101 7.64 6.82 7.46
CA PHE A 101 6.89 5.75 8.12
C PHE A 101 6.08 6.25 9.33
N PRO A 102 4.90 5.66 9.65
CA PRO A 102 4.16 4.70 8.83
C PRO A 102 3.61 5.33 7.55
N PRO A 103 3.42 4.52 6.46
CA PRO A 103 2.96 5.05 5.17
C PRO A 103 1.58 5.70 5.30
N GLY A 104 1.41 6.91 4.75
CA GLY A 104 0.15 7.63 4.78
C GLY A 104 -1.01 6.90 4.11
N SER A 105 -0.71 6.05 3.11
CA SER A 105 -1.69 5.18 2.44
C SER A 105 -2.29 4.10 3.36
N MET A 106 -1.63 3.82 4.48
CA MET A 106 -2.03 2.80 5.46
C MET A 106 -2.58 3.39 6.76
N THR A 107 -2.48 4.71 6.93
CA THR A 107 -2.88 5.41 8.16
C THR A 107 -3.89 6.52 7.89
N GLY A 108 -3.64 7.37 6.91
CA GLY A 108 -4.51 8.50 6.57
C GLY A 108 -3.88 9.87 6.88
N ALA A 109 -4.67 10.92 6.77
CA ALA A 109 -4.27 12.31 6.99
C ALA A 109 -5.28 13.04 7.89
N PRO A 110 -4.81 13.86 8.86
CA PRO A 110 -3.41 14.07 9.31
C PRO A 110 -2.84 12.81 9.99
N LYS A 111 -1.66 12.38 9.60
CA LYS A 111 -1.06 11.08 9.96
C LYS A 111 -1.12 10.77 11.47
N ARG A 112 -0.67 11.69 12.32
CA ARG A 112 -0.66 11.47 13.77
C ARG A 112 -2.06 11.23 14.32
N ARG A 113 -3.03 12.08 13.95
CA ARG A 113 -4.38 11.96 14.45
C ARG A 113 -5.08 10.69 13.98
N THR A 114 -4.89 10.32 12.73
CA THR A 114 -5.44 9.07 12.22
C THR A 114 -4.82 7.84 12.86
N CYS A 115 -3.52 7.84 13.17
CA CYS A 115 -2.90 6.76 13.94
C CYS A 115 -3.52 6.62 15.34
N GLU A 116 -3.77 7.72 16.06
CA GLU A 116 -4.45 7.71 17.36
C GLU A 116 -5.86 7.10 17.26
N ILE A 117 -6.64 7.51 16.25
CA ILE A 117 -7.99 6.97 16.02
C ILE A 117 -7.95 5.48 15.69
N LEU A 118 -7.01 5.07 14.84
CA LEU A 118 -6.88 3.67 14.45
C LEU A 118 -6.44 2.78 15.61
N ASP A 119 -5.57 3.28 16.50
CA ASP A 119 -5.17 2.55 17.71
C ASP A 119 -6.36 2.26 18.62
N ASP A 120 -7.22 3.28 18.83
CA ASP A 120 -8.45 3.13 19.59
C ASP A 120 -9.46 2.17 18.93
N LEU A 121 -9.64 2.25 17.61
CA LEU A 121 -10.64 1.47 16.90
C LEU A 121 -10.22 0.01 16.67
N GLU A 122 -8.96 -0.22 16.32
CA GLU A 122 -8.46 -1.57 16.03
C GLU A 122 -8.22 -2.38 17.32
N GLY A 123 -7.89 -1.72 18.41
CA GLY A 123 -7.70 -2.34 19.74
C GLY A 123 -6.62 -3.41 19.78
N ARG A 124 -5.78 -3.51 18.76
CA ARG A 124 -4.67 -4.47 18.65
C ARG A 124 -3.56 -3.97 17.76
N ALA A 125 -2.35 -4.49 17.98
CA ALA A 125 -1.23 -4.21 17.07
C ALA A 125 -1.42 -4.87 15.71
N ARG A 126 -1.09 -4.15 14.64
CA ARG A 126 -1.13 -4.66 13.25
C ARG A 126 -0.05 -5.69 12.94
N GLY A 127 0.94 -5.86 13.82
CA GLY A 127 2.09 -6.71 13.57
C GLY A 127 2.92 -6.18 12.39
N CYS A 128 3.24 -7.04 11.43
CA CYS A 128 3.96 -6.64 10.24
C CYS A 128 3.06 -6.00 9.16
N TYR A 129 1.74 -6.14 9.24
CA TYR A 129 0.81 -5.51 8.31
C TYR A 129 0.92 -3.98 8.36
N ALA A 130 0.95 -3.33 7.21
CA ALA A 130 1.22 -1.90 7.05
C ALA A 130 2.64 -1.47 7.47
N GLY A 131 3.50 -2.43 7.80
CA GLY A 131 4.91 -2.24 8.03
C GLY A 131 5.70 -2.12 6.72
N ALA A 132 7.03 -2.24 6.81
CA ALA A 132 7.91 -2.24 5.67
C ALA A 132 8.81 -3.48 5.67
N LEU A 133 9.02 -4.05 4.50
CA LEU A 133 9.95 -5.15 4.27
C LEU A 133 10.93 -4.77 3.17
N GLY A 134 12.20 -5.04 3.38
CA GLY A 134 13.24 -4.74 2.40
C GLY A 134 14.63 -4.78 3.01
N PHE A 135 15.55 -4.03 2.46
CA PHE A 135 16.93 -4.02 2.93
C PHE A 135 17.51 -2.60 3.01
N PHE A 136 18.55 -2.48 3.83
CA PHE A 136 19.45 -1.35 3.86
C PHE A 136 20.85 -1.86 3.46
N GLY A 137 21.41 -1.31 2.40
CA GLY A 137 22.75 -1.60 1.94
C GLY A 137 23.80 -0.92 2.81
N PHE A 138 24.99 -1.53 2.92
CA PHE A 138 26.13 -0.93 3.62
C PHE A 138 26.66 0.33 2.94
N ASP A 139 26.34 0.51 1.66
CA ASP A 139 26.63 1.72 0.88
C ASP A 139 25.65 2.88 1.18
N GLY A 140 24.60 2.63 1.95
CA GLY A 140 23.54 3.58 2.25
C GLY A 140 22.35 3.51 1.30
N SER A 141 22.32 2.57 0.36
CA SER A 141 21.13 2.27 -0.43
C SER A 141 20.03 1.63 0.42
N ALA A 142 18.78 1.73 -0.02
CA ALA A 142 17.67 0.98 0.56
C ALA A 142 16.58 0.72 -0.46
N ASP A 143 15.92 -0.42 -0.34
CA ASP A 143 14.70 -0.71 -1.07
C ASP A 143 13.71 -1.40 -0.13
N LEU A 144 12.50 -0.82 -0.02
CA LEU A 144 11.48 -1.21 0.94
C LEU A 144 10.11 -1.20 0.26
N ASN A 145 9.32 -2.22 0.51
CA ASN A 145 7.90 -2.22 0.17
C ASN A 145 7.01 -2.11 1.42
N VAL A 146 5.79 -1.65 1.24
CA VAL A 146 4.77 -1.71 2.30
C VAL A 146 4.20 -3.13 2.37
N ILE A 147 4.13 -3.69 3.58
CA ILE A 147 3.62 -5.05 3.79
C ILE A 147 2.09 -5.05 3.71
N ILE A 148 1.60 -5.45 2.55
CA ILE A 148 0.19 -5.72 2.23
C ILE A 148 0.10 -7.03 1.44
N ARG A 149 -1.10 -7.62 1.33
CA ARG A 149 -1.31 -8.86 0.56
C ARG A 149 -0.36 -9.99 0.99
N THR A 150 -0.10 -10.06 2.28
CA THR A 150 0.91 -10.95 2.87
C THR A 150 0.25 -11.87 3.88
N ALA A 151 0.52 -13.17 3.78
CA ALA A 151 0.18 -14.15 4.78
C ALA A 151 1.35 -14.30 5.77
N VAL A 152 1.06 -14.30 7.05
CA VAL A 152 2.04 -14.45 8.13
C VAL A 152 1.82 -15.76 8.85
N LEU A 153 2.79 -16.67 8.75
CA LEU A 153 2.76 -17.93 9.46
C LEU A 153 3.56 -17.81 10.76
N SER A 154 2.91 -18.09 11.88
CA SER A 154 3.48 -18.03 13.22
C SER A 154 3.27 -19.34 13.97
N GLY A 155 3.93 -19.51 15.12
CA GLY A 155 3.73 -20.65 16.02
C GLY A 155 4.12 -22.02 15.44
N LEU A 156 5.06 -22.09 14.50
CA LEU A 156 5.45 -23.30 13.76
C LEU A 156 5.80 -24.49 14.67
N HIS A 157 6.36 -24.25 15.84
CA HIS A 157 6.79 -25.29 16.79
C HIS A 157 5.79 -25.57 17.90
N THR A 158 4.67 -24.83 17.94
CA THR A 158 3.65 -24.95 18.98
C THR A 158 2.28 -25.20 18.36
N LYS A 159 1.57 -24.12 18.05
CA LYS A 159 0.28 -24.13 17.39
C LYS A 159 0.39 -23.23 16.16
N PRO A 160 0.57 -23.80 14.97
CA PRO A 160 0.66 -23.02 13.74
C PRO A 160 -0.58 -22.15 13.56
N ARG A 161 -0.35 -20.88 13.25
CA ARG A 161 -1.39 -19.90 12.94
C ARG A 161 -0.98 -19.13 11.69
N LEU A 162 -1.93 -18.96 10.77
CA LEU A 162 -1.78 -18.15 9.56
C LEU A 162 -2.67 -16.91 9.68
N ASP A 163 -2.06 -15.75 9.58
CA ASP A 163 -2.75 -14.47 9.64
C ASP A 163 -2.66 -13.77 8.27
N VAL A 164 -3.80 -13.31 7.77
CA VAL A 164 -3.90 -12.45 6.57
C VAL A 164 -4.60 -11.17 6.97
N ALA A 165 -3.96 -10.03 6.74
CA ALA A 165 -4.56 -8.73 7.03
C ALA A 165 -4.90 -7.99 5.74
N ALA A 166 -6.10 -7.39 5.70
CA ALA A 166 -6.58 -6.55 4.62
C ALA A 166 -7.26 -5.30 5.20
N GLY A 167 -7.35 -4.25 4.39
CA GLY A 167 -7.99 -3.00 4.79
C GLY A 167 -8.41 -2.17 3.57
N GLY A 168 -9.35 -1.25 3.79
CA GLY A 168 -9.83 -0.25 2.85
C GLY A 168 -9.42 1.17 3.23
N ALA A 169 -9.74 2.14 2.41
CA ALA A 169 -9.53 3.55 2.68
C ALA A 169 -10.90 4.26 2.74
N LEU A 170 -11.24 4.80 3.89
CA LEU A 170 -12.47 5.56 4.07
C LEU A 170 -12.23 7.03 3.70
N THR A 171 -13.00 7.53 2.77
CA THR A 171 -13.02 8.93 2.33
C THR A 171 -14.45 9.49 2.42
N ALA A 172 -14.61 10.79 2.22
CA ALA A 172 -15.95 11.41 2.18
C ALA A 172 -16.85 10.88 1.04
N LEU A 173 -16.28 10.21 0.06
CA LEU A 173 -16.97 9.62 -1.09
C LEU A 173 -17.17 8.10 -0.96
N SER A 174 -16.75 7.51 0.15
CA SER A 174 -16.85 6.06 0.35
C SER A 174 -18.27 5.65 0.70
N ASP A 175 -18.73 4.56 0.08
CA ASP A 175 -19.90 3.81 0.50
C ASP A 175 -19.45 2.65 1.40
N THR A 176 -20.14 2.45 2.53
CA THR A 176 -19.74 1.48 3.56
C THR A 176 -19.73 0.04 3.04
N GLU A 177 -20.73 -0.33 2.24
CA GLU A 177 -20.88 -1.69 1.72
C GLU A 177 -19.85 -1.97 0.62
N GLU A 178 -19.61 -0.99 -0.26
CA GLU A 178 -18.58 -1.10 -1.30
C GLU A 178 -17.18 -1.25 -0.67
N GLU A 179 -16.84 -0.44 0.32
CA GLU A 179 -15.53 -0.52 1.00
C GLU A 179 -15.36 -1.85 1.76
N TRP A 180 -16.43 -2.35 2.40
CA TRP A 180 -16.39 -3.66 3.02
C TRP A 180 -16.16 -4.78 2.01
N ASN A 181 -16.89 -4.77 0.91
CA ASN A 181 -16.71 -5.73 -0.17
C ASN A 181 -15.29 -5.68 -0.76
N GLU A 182 -14.69 -4.50 -0.85
CA GLU A 182 -13.30 -4.33 -1.29
C GLU A 182 -12.32 -4.95 -0.28
N VAL A 183 -12.53 -4.79 1.02
CA VAL A 183 -11.69 -5.43 2.06
C VAL A 183 -11.77 -6.95 1.97
N VAL A 184 -12.99 -7.51 1.87
CA VAL A 184 -13.22 -8.95 1.71
C VAL A 184 -12.53 -9.48 0.45
N LEU A 185 -12.66 -8.77 -0.68
CA LEU A 185 -12.00 -9.15 -1.94
C LEU A 185 -10.48 -9.18 -1.81
N LYS A 186 -9.90 -8.20 -1.10
CA LYS A 186 -8.45 -8.13 -0.84
C LYS A 186 -7.96 -9.29 0.02
N ALA A 187 -8.74 -9.72 1.02
CA ALA A 187 -8.43 -10.86 1.86
C ALA A 187 -8.52 -12.18 1.07
N ARG A 188 -9.60 -12.36 0.31
CA ARG A 188 -9.82 -13.55 -0.52
C ARG A 188 -8.69 -13.79 -1.51
N ALA A 189 -8.16 -12.78 -2.16
CA ALA A 189 -7.07 -12.93 -3.11
C ALA A 189 -5.82 -13.63 -2.53
N VAL A 190 -5.58 -13.48 -1.22
CA VAL A 190 -4.51 -14.20 -0.52
C VAL A 190 -4.97 -15.57 -0.06
N ALA A 191 -6.21 -15.68 0.45
CA ALA A 191 -6.81 -16.94 0.91
C ALA A 191 -6.92 -17.96 -0.23
N ASP A 192 -7.39 -17.54 -1.40
CA ASP A 192 -7.53 -18.41 -2.58
C ASP A 192 -6.16 -18.98 -3.01
N ALA A 193 -5.12 -18.16 -3.02
CA ALA A 193 -3.76 -18.61 -3.32
C ALA A 193 -3.23 -19.64 -2.30
N LEU A 194 -3.64 -19.53 -1.03
CA LEU A 194 -3.29 -20.51 0.00
C LEU A 194 -4.04 -21.82 -0.19
N VAL A 195 -5.33 -21.79 -0.56
CA VAL A 195 -6.13 -22.96 -0.86
C VAL A 195 -5.57 -23.67 -2.09
N GLU A 196 -5.24 -22.97 -3.16
CA GLU A 196 -4.55 -23.52 -4.33
C GLU A 196 -3.20 -24.16 -3.96
N GLY A 197 -2.51 -23.57 -2.97
CA GLY A 197 -1.27 -24.12 -2.40
C GLY A 197 -1.46 -25.31 -1.45
N GLY A 198 -2.71 -25.80 -1.27
CA GLY A 198 -3.05 -27.00 -0.48
C GLY A 198 -3.43 -26.72 0.98
N VAL A 199 -3.63 -25.48 1.39
CA VAL A 199 -4.25 -25.15 2.69
C VAL A 199 -5.74 -25.48 2.61
N ARG A 200 -6.28 -26.23 3.59
CA ARG A 200 -7.71 -26.55 3.60
C ARG A 200 -8.53 -25.31 3.90
N GLU A 201 -9.59 -25.08 3.13
CA GLU A 201 -10.50 -23.95 3.28
C GLU A 201 -11.10 -23.87 4.70
N GLU A 202 -11.42 -25.01 5.30
CA GLU A 202 -11.91 -25.14 6.69
C GLU A 202 -10.90 -24.65 7.76
N ALA A 203 -9.62 -24.52 7.40
CA ALA A 203 -8.58 -23.97 8.27
C ALA A 203 -8.49 -22.45 8.22
N LEU A 204 -9.19 -21.80 7.29
CA LEU A 204 -9.29 -20.35 7.17
C LEU A 204 -10.43 -19.87 8.07
N VAL A 205 -10.14 -19.57 9.32
CA VAL A 205 -11.11 -19.01 10.28
C VAL A 205 -11.26 -17.52 10.01
N ASP A 206 -12.48 -17.08 9.78
CA ASP A 206 -12.85 -15.67 9.58
C ASP A 206 -12.92 -14.96 10.95
N ASP A 207 -11.79 -14.73 11.59
CA ASP A 207 -11.67 -13.75 12.68
C ASP A 207 -11.45 -12.34 12.07
N ALA A 208 -12.38 -11.91 11.22
CA ALA A 208 -12.38 -10.57 10.69
C ALA A 208 -12.66 -9.57 11.82
N VAL A 209 -11.62 -9.09 12.47
CA VAL A 209 -11.74 -7.92 13.34
C VAL A 209 -11.85 -6.70 12.44
N VAL A 210 -13.07 -6.28 12.24
CA VAL A 210 -13.40 -5.07 11.50
C VAL A 210 -13.14 -3.88 12.39
N ALA A 211 -12.07 -3.15 12.12
CA ALA A 211 -11.91 -1.78 12.57
C ALA A 211 -12.71 -0.84 11.66
N ALA A 212 -14.01 -1.11 11.53
CA ALA A 212 -14.97 -0.26 10.87
C ALA A 212 -16.26 -0.27 11.71
N ARG A 213 -16.31 0.59 12.69
CA ARG A 213 -17.54 1.07 13.31
C ARG A 213 -17.52 2.57 13.35
#